data_f93d014500d307ebad007a3a7ca5bfb9
#
_entry.id   f93d014500d307ebad007a3a7ca5bfb9
#
_cell.length_a   1.000
_cell.length_b   1.000
_cell.length_c   1.000
_cell.angle_alpha   90.00
_cell.angle_beta   90.00
_cell.angle_gamma   90.00
#
_symmetry.space_group_name_H-M   'P 1'
#
loop_
_entity.id
_entity.type
_entity.pdbx_description
1 polymer ?
#
loop_
_entity_poly.entity_id
_entity_poly.type
_entity_poly.pdbx_seq_one_letter_code
_entity_poly.pdbx_strand_id
1 'polypeptide(L)'
;MRLASWRGGAVRDALLAFVDAADARPVEERVAVFDNDGTLWSEKPNYVQLEFMVDELRRAAAVDPALAERDEYRALLEHDRAAQSEMGLERIAFALLELCVGIEPTEFDARVRAFFDRSVHPQWSVPYRALRYQ
;
A
#
# COMPACT_ATOMS: atom_id res chain seq x y z
N MET A 1 -17.86 -20.74 -1.67
CA MET A 1 -18.86 -19.83 -1.05
C MET A 1 -18.40 -18.40 -1.28
N ARG A 2 -19.16 -17.58 -1.99
CA ARG A 2 -18.79 -16.18 -2.26
C ARG A 2 -18.95 -15.34 -0.97
N LEU A 3 -18.01 -14.43 -0.70
CA LEU A 3 -17.99 -13.54 0.47
C LEU A 3 -18.17 -14.27 1.81
N ALA A 4 -17.45 -15.38 2.00
CA ALA A 4 -17.57 -16.21 3.21
C ALA A 4 -17.17 -15.50 4.52
N SER A 5 -16.29 -14.50 4.43
CA SER A 5 -15.83 -13.67 5.55
C SER A 5 -16.76 -12.50 5.88
N TRP A 6 -17.76 -12.23 5.05
CA TRP A 6 -18.72 -11.13 5.27
C TRP A 6 -19.85 -11.57 6.21
N ARG A 7 -20.30 -10.64 7.05
CA ARG A 7 -21.51 -10.86 7.85
C ARG A 7 -22.72 -10.99 6.92
N GLY A 8 -23.64 -11.92 7.24
CA GLY A 8 -24.92 -12.02 6.55
C GLY A 8 -25.76 -10.75 6.73
N GLY A 9 -26.56 -10.41 5.73
CA GLY A 9 -27.47 -9.27 5.77
C GLY A 9 -27.64 -8.58 4.43
N ALA A 10 -28.47 -7.54 4.39
CA ALA A 10 -28.92 -6.88 3.17
C ALA A 10 -27.78 -6.39 2.26
N VAL A 11 -26.68 -5.88 2.85
CA VAL A 11 -25.54 -5.37 2.08
C VAL A 11 -24.82 -6.52 1.34
N ARG A 12 -24.54 -7.63 2.03
CA ARG A 12 -23.95 -8.82 1.42
C ARG A 12 -24.83 -9.39 0.32
N ASP A 13 -26.14 -9.47 0.58
CA ASP A 13 -27.10 -10.04 -0.35
C ASP A 13 -27.25 -9.15 -1.60
N ALA A 14 -27.28 -7.82 -1.43
CA ALA A 14 -27.28 -6.87 -2.54
C ALA A 14 -26.02 -6.97 -3.40
N LEU A 15 -24.85 -7.12 -2.78
CA LEU A 15 -23.60 -7.28 -3.50
C LEU A 15 -23.55 -8.59 -4.30
N LEU A 16 -24.03 -9.69 -3.70
CA LEU A 16 -24.11 -10.97 -4.41
C LEU A 16 -25.09 -10.90 -5.59
N ALA A 17 -26.25 -10.28 -5.40
CA ALA A 17 -27.22 -10.08 -6.48
C ALA A 17 -26.65 -9.21 -7.61
N PHE A 18 -25.88 -8.16 -7.27
CA PHE A 18 -25.20 -7.33 -8.27
C PHE A 18 -24.17 -8.14 -9.08
N VAL A 19 -23.36 -8.95 -8.41
CA VAL A 19 -22.36 -9.79 -9.10
C VAL A 19 -23.04 -10.81 -10.01
N ASP A 20 -24.14 -11.45 -9.56
CA ASP A 20 -24.89 -12.40 -10.36
C ASP A 20 -25.54 -11.73 -11.59
N ALA A 21 -26.02 -10.49 -11.44
CA ALA A 21 -26.55 -9.70 -12.56
C ALA A 21 -25.44 -9.27 -13.54
N ALA A 22 -24.25 -8.98 -13.03
CA ALA A 22 -23.08 -8.65 -13.87
C ALA A 22 -22.62 -9.85 -14.71
N ASP A 23 -22.74 -11.07 -14.21
CA ASP A 23 -22.38 -12.29 -14.95
C ASP A 23 -23.22 -12.52 -16.21
N ALA A 24 -24.40 -11.89 -16.31
CA ALA A 24 -25.24 -11.91 -17.52
C ALA A 24 -24.80 -10.91 -18.60
N ARG A 25 -23.85 -10.02 -18.31
CA ARG A 25 -23.33 -9.04 -19.28
C ARG A 25 -22.17 -9.59 -20.09
N PRO A 26 -21.90 -9.04 -21.29
CA PRO A 26 -20.67 -9.30 -22.03
C PRO A 26 -19.43 -9.00 -21.15
N VAL A 27 -18.36 -9.78 -21.31
CA VAL A 27 -17.16 -9.65 -20.46
C VAL A 27 -16.54 -8.26 -20.54
N GLU A 28 -16.56 -7.64 -21.72
CA GLU A 28 -16.06 -6.30 -22.00
C GLU A 28 -16.83 -5.19 -21.28
N GLU A 29 -18.04 -5.47 -20.82
CA GLU A 29 -18.87 -4.53 -20.05
C GLU A 29 -18.74 -4.72 -18.54
N ARG A 30 -18.03 -5.77 -18.10
CA ARG A 30 -17.86 -6.10 -16.68
C ARG A 30 -16.70 -5.32 -16.07
N VAL A 31 -16.90 -4.04 -15.85
CA VAL A 31 -15.90 -3.17 -15.26
C VAL A 31 -16.24 -2.96 -13.78
N ALA A 32 -15.25 -3.18 -12.91
CA ALA A 32 -15.32 -2.83 -11.49
C ALA A 32 -14.19 -1.87 -11.14
N VAL A 33 -14.52 -0.79 -10.43
CA VAL A 33 -13.56 0.20 -9.95
C VAL A 33 -13.61 0.18 -8.43
N PHE A 34 -12.44 0.11 -7.81
CA PHE A 34 -12.29 0.10 -6.36
C PHE A 34 -11.38 1.24 -5.93
N ASP A 35 -11.73 1.89 -4.85
CA ASP A 35 -10.78 2.68 -4.08
C ASP A 35 -9.86 1.73 -3.31
N ASN A 36 -8.62 2.17 -3.03
CA ASN A 36 -7.63 1.33 -2.36
C ASN A 36 -7.55 1.62 -0.87
N ASP A 37 -7.14 2.85 -0.54
CA ASP A 37 -6.79 3.23 0.82
C ASP A 37 -8.06 3.42 1.66
N GLY A 38 -8.19 2.64 2.72
CA GLY A 38 -9.42 2.61 3.51
C GLY A 38 -10.54 1.76 2.92
N THR A 39 -10.35 1.16 1.74
CA THR A 39 -11.33 0.30 1.07
C THR A 39 -10.81 -1.13 0.90
N LEU A 40 -9.69 -1.33 0.22
CA LEU A 40 -9.09 -2.65 0.04
C LEU A 40 -8.11 -3.01 1.15
N TRP A 41 -7.50 -2.02 1.77
CA TRP A 41 -6.63 -2.18 2.94
C TRP A 41 -6.71 -0.98 3.89
N SER A 42 -6.19 -1.15 5.12
CA SER A 42 -6.13 -0.07 6.10
C SER A 42 -5.05 0.95 5.73
N GLU A 43 -5.44 2.22 5.69
CA GLU A 43 -4.55 3.36 5.48
C GLU A 43 -3.94 3.90 6.77
N LYS A 44 -4.26 3.34 7.94
CA LYS A 44 -3.78 3.81 9.26
C LYS A 44 -2.75 2.85 9.83
N PRO A 45 -1.70 3.34 10.53
CA PRO A 45 -1.38 4.76 10.79
C PRO A 45 -0.80 5.50 9.60
N ASN A 46 -0.30 4.80 8.58
CA ASN A 46 0.26 5.33 7.33
C ASN A 46 -0.25 4.53 6.15
N TYR A 47 -0.27 5.16 4.99
CA TYR A 47 -0.54 4.45 3.74
C TYR A 47 0.46 3.32 3.53
N VAL A 48 -0.02 2.17 3.12
CA VAL A 48 0.81 0.98 2.85
C VAL A 48 1.90 1.27 1.82
N GLN A 49 1.59 2.12 0.83
CA GLN A 49 2.56 2.57 -0.15
C GLN A 49 3.73 3.34 0.49
N LEU A 50 3.45 4.21 1.46
CA LEU A 50 4.49 4.93 2.19
C LEU A 50 5.37 3.96 2.99
N GLU A 51 4.78 2.97 3.66
CA GLU A 51 5.54 1.96 4.40
C GLU A 51 6.45 1.14 3.48
N PHE A 52 5.97 0.77 2.29
CA PHE A 52 6.80 0.13 1.27
C PHE A 52 7.97 1.02 0.82
N MET A 53 7.71 2.29 0.52
CA MET A 53 8.76 3.22 0.08
C MET A 53 9.79 3.50 1.17
N VAL A 54 9.38 3.57 2.43
CA VAL A 54 10.31 3.69 3.57
C VAL A 54 11.13 2.41 3.76
N ASP A 55 10.57 1.23 3.50
CA ASP A 55 11.31 -0.02 3.51
C ASP A 55 12.36 -0.06 2.39
N GLU A 56 12.02 0.39 1.17
CA GLU A 56 12.97 0.54 0.08
C GLU A 56 14.08 1.56 0.40
N LEU A 57 13.73 2.67 1.06
CA LEU A 57 14.71 3.64 1.53
C LEU A 57 15.68 3.02 2.55
N ARG A 58 15.20 2.27 3.54
CA ARG A 58 16.06 1.57 4.50
C ARG A 58 17.01 0.61 3.81
N ARG A 59 16.53 -0.11 2.82
CA ARG A 59 17.32 -1.04 2.03
C ARG A 59 18.38 -0.32 1.21
N ALA A 60 18.03 0.79 0.58
CA ALA A 60 18.95 1.61 -0.21
C ALA A 60 20.03 2.26 0.69
N ALA A 61 19.66 2.82 1.84
CA ALA A 61 20.57 3.42 2.81
C ALA A 61 21.51 2.39 3.46
N ALA A 62 21.12 1.12 3.54
CA ALA A 62 22.01 0.06 4.00
C ALA A 62 23.13 -0.24 2.98
N VAL A 63 22.92 0.04 1.70
CA VAL A 63 23.93 -0.10 0.63
C VAL A 63 24.71 1.19 0.45
N ASP A 64 24.04 2.34 0.49
CA ASP A 64 24.64 3.67 0.39
C ASP A 64 24.23 4.54 1.58
N PRO A 65 25.03 4.56 2.66
CA PRO A 65 24.73 5.35 3.85
C PRO A 65 24.63 6.87 3.61
N ALA A 66 25.20 7.40 2.54
CA ALA A 66 25.09 8.82 2.21
C ALA A 66 23.65 9.25 1.90
N LEU A 67 22.80 8.32 1.47
CA LEU A 67 21.37 8.60 1.29
C LEU A 67 20.70 9.08 2.59
N ALA A 68 21.10 8.56 3.74
CA ALA A 68 20.54 8.95 5.04
C ALA A 68 20.91 10.40 5.45
N GLU A 69 21.87 11.03 4.77
CA GLU A 69 22.25 12.43 5.03
C GLU A 69 21.32 13.44 4.34
N ARG A 70 20.54 13.01 3.34
CA ARG A 70 19.53 13.87 2.69
C ARG A 70 18.40 14.17 3.67
N ASP A 71 18.00 15.42 3.72
CA ASP A 71 16.99 15.87 4.69
C ASP A 71 15.67 15.10 4.60
N GLU A 72 15.18 14.83 3.38
CA GLU A 72 13.95 14.10 3.14
C GLU A 72 14.03 12.66 3.66
N TYR A 73 15.16 11.99 3.41
CA TYR A 73 15.36 10.60 3.80
C TYR A 73 15.63 10.48 5.29
N ARG A 74 16.42 11.39 5.85
CA ARG A 74 16.66 11.44 7.30
C ARG A 74 15.36 11.63 8.07
N ALA A 75 14.52 12.59 7.66
CA ALA A 75 13.24 12.83 8.30
C ALA A 75 12.30 11.61 8.27
N LEU A 76 12.35 10.82 7.20
CA LEU A 76 11.57 9.58 7.07
C LEU A 76 12.15 8.46 7.95
N LEU A 77 13.47 8.26 7.94
CA LEU A 77 14.15 7.21 8.69
C LEU A 77 14.06 7.43 10.20
N GLU A 78 14.14 8.69 10.65
CA GLU A 78 14.05 9.10 12.05
C GLU A 78 12.60 9.32 12.52
N HIS A 79 11.62 9.17 11.62
CA HIS A 79 10.20 9.44 11.90
C HIS A 79 9.92 10.88 12.38
N ASP A 80 10.72 11.86 11.95
CA ASP A 80 10.56 13.27 12.29
C ASP A 80 9.36 13.88 11.55
N ARG A 81 8.20 13.82 12.19
CA ARG A 81 6.93 14.34 11.65
C ARG A 81 6.95 15.87 11.45
N ALA A 82 7.71 16.60 12.28
CA ALA A 82 7.80 18.05 12.15
C ALA A 82 8.56 18.43 10.89
N ALA A 83 9.75 17.85 10.68
CA ALA A 83 10.54 18.05 9.47
C ALA A 83 9.78 17.59 8.21
N GLN A 84 9.10 16.43 8.25
CA GLN A 84 8.26 15.95 7.13
C GLN A 84 7.15 16.94 6.78
N SER A 85 6.49 17.53 7.78
CA SER A 85 5.43 18.51 7.58
C SER A 85 5.95 19.83 7.01
N GLU A 86 7.12 20.27 7.45
CA GLU A 86 7.78 21.50 6.97
C GLU A 86 8.22 21.36 5.51
N MET A 87 8.79 20.22 5.13
CA MET A 87 9.21 19.95 3.76
C MET A 87 8.04 19.80 2.78
N GLY A 88 6.90 19.34 3.28
CA GLY A 88 5.70 19.10 2.50
C GLY A 88 5.70 17.77 1.75
N LEU A 89 4.48 17.30 1.48
CA LEU A 89 4.24 15.98 0.89
C LEU A 89 4.88 15.82 -0.50
N GLU A 90 4.82 16.85 -1.33
CA GLU A 90 5.31 16.81 -2.70
C GLU A 90 6.83 16.55 -2.74
N ARG A 91 7.61 17.29 -1.95
CA ARG A 91 9.06 17.12 -1.86
C ARG A 91 9.44 15.72 -1.39
N ILE A 92 8.76 15.20 -0.38
CA ILE A 92 8.98 13.84 0.12
C ILE A 92 8.61 12.79 -0.93
N ALA A 93 7.48 12.96 -1.61
CA ALA A 93 7.04 12.03 -2.63
C ALA A 93 8.03 11.95 -3.80
N PHE A 94 8.53 13.09 -4.29
CA PHE A 94 9.55 13.11 -5.34
C PHE A 94 10.85 12.43 -4.90
N ALA A 95 11.34 12.69 -3.69
CA ALA A 95 12.52 12.04 -3.16
C ALA A 95 12.35 10.50 -3.09
N LEU A 96 11.19 10.03 -2.67
CA LEU A 96 10.90 8.59 -2.64
C LEU A 96 10.82 7.98 -4.04
N LEU A 97 10.25 8.69 -5.02
CA LEU A 97 10.18 8.21 -6.40
C LEU A 97 11.57 8.06 -7.04
N GLU A 98 12.55 8.89 -6.65
CA GLU A 98 13.93 8.77 -7.12
C GLU A 98 14.54 7.40 -6.78
N LEU A 99 14.13 6.76 -5.67
CA LEU A 99 14.59 5.42 -5.31
C LEU A 99 14.15 4.34 -6.29
N CYS A 100 13.12 4.63 -7.10
CA CYS A 100 12.60 3.69 -8.08
C CYS A 100 13.15 3.90 -9.49
N VAL A 101 13.97 4.95 -9.69
CA VAL A 101 14.54 5.25 -11.01
C VAL A 101 15.47 4.12 -11.46
N GLY A 102 15.23 3.63 -12.67
CA GLY A 102 16.06 2.56 -13.26
C GLY A 102 15.72 1.14 -12.79
N ILE A 103 14.70 0.98 -11.93
CA ILE A 103 14.24 -0.36 -11.53
C ILE A 103 13.36 -0.92 -12.64
N GLU A 104 13.67 -2.12 -13.12
CA GLU A 104 12.84 -2.82 -14.07
C GLU A 104 11.47 -3.21 -13.47
N PRO A 105 10.36 -3.16 -14.22
CA PRO A 105 9.03 -3.46 -13.70
C PRO A 105 8.90 -4.81 -13.00
N THR A 106 9.57 -5.84 -13.52
CA THR A 106 9.58 -7.18 -12.94
C THR A 106 10.31 -7.23 -11.60
N GLU A 107 11.38 -6.46 -11.45
CA GLU A 107 12.11 -6.32 -10.19
C GLU A 107 11.28 -5.54 -9.17
N PHE A 108 10.64 -4.45 -9.60
CA PHE A 108 9.74 -3.69 -8.73
C PHE A 108 8.59 -4.57 -8.19
N ASP A 109 7.93 -5.35 -9.06
CA ASP A 109 6.88 -6.30 -8.64
C ASP A 109 7.42 -7.33 -7.63
N ALA A 110 8.61 -7.87 -7.85
CA ALA A 110 9.24 -8.80 -6.91
C ALA A 110 9.51 -8.17 -5.53
N ARG A 111 9.95 -6.90 -5.49
CA ARG A 111 10.17 -6.15 -4.26
C ARG A 111 8.86 -5.88 -3.51
N VAL A 112 7.81 -5.48 -4.21
CA VAL A 112 6.47 -5.30 -3.63
C VAL A 112 5.97 -6.61 -3.02
N ARG A 113 6.08 -7.73 -3.74
CA ARG A 113 5.68 -9.05 -3.20
C ARG A 113 6.48 -9.41 -1.95
N ALA A 114 7.79 -9.24 -2.00
CA ALA A 114 8.66 -9.51 -0.85
C ALA A 114 8.30 -8.63 0.37
N PHE A 115 7.94 -7.37 0.16
CA PHE A 115 7.45 -6.50 1.23
C PHE A 115 6.18 -7.06 1.87
N PHE A 116 5.16 -7.40 1.07
CA PHE A 116 3.91 -7.96 1.59
C PHE A 116 4.08 -9.33 2.25
N ASP A 117 5.11 -10.10 1.87
CA ASP A 117 5.40 -11.40 2.46
C ASP A 117 6.00 -11.33 3.87
N ARG A 118 6.85 -10.31 4.13
CA ARG A 118 7.58 -10.19 5.38
C ARG A 118 7.07 -9.11 6.33
N SER A 119 6.43 -8.08 5.79
CA SER A 119 6.09 -6.89 6.57
C SER A 119 4.78 -7.06 7.33
N VAL A 120 4.76 -6.48 8.51
CA VAL A 120 3.60 -6.47 9.39
C VAL A 120 3.11 -5.04 9.61
N HIS A 121 1.82 -4.91 9.80
CA HIS A 121 1.21 -3.62 10.09
C HIS A 121 1.72 -3.08 11.44
N PRO A 122 2.23 -1.84 11.51
CA PRO A 122 2.93 -1.35 12.69
C PRO A 122 2.08 -1.26 13.95
N GLN A 123 0.77 -1.01 13.81
CA GLN A 123 -0.14 -0.88 14.95
C GLN A 123 -0.68 -2.22 15.44
N TRP A 124 -0.96 -3.16 14.53
CA TRP A 124 -1.65 -4.40 14.89
C TRP A 124 -0.75 -5.63 14.91
N SER A 125 0.51 -5.48 14.47
CA SER A 125 1.49 -6.57 14.40
C SER A 125 1.01 -7.81 13.65
N VAL A 126 0.13 -7.60 12.66
CA VAL A 126 -0.35 -8.65 11.77
C VAL A 126 0.22 -8.44 10.37
N PRO A 127 0.49 -9.51 9.61
CA PRO A 127 0.95 -9.38 8.23
C PRO A 127 -0.02 -8.52 7.40
N TYR A 128 0.50 -7.63 6.55
CA TYR A 128 -0.35 -6.80 5.68
C TYR A 128 -1.34 -7.65 4.86
N ARG A 129 -0.96 -8.86 4.45
CA ARG A 129 -1.85 -9.80 3.76
C ARG A 129 -3.05 -10.26 4.58
N ALA A 130 -2.97 -10.20 5.90
CA ALA A 130 -4.04 -10.64 6.80
C ALA A 130 -4.97 -9.50 7.20
N LEU A 131 -4.64 -8.26 6.85
CA LEU A 131 -5.50 -7.12 7.11
C LEU A 131 -6.77 -7.22 6.26
N ARG A 132 -7.91 -7.12 6.92
CA ARG A 132 -9.22 -7.19 6.27
C ARG A 132 -10.16 -6.21 6.96
N TYR A 133 -10.97 -5.54 6.15
CA TYR A 133 -12.19 -4.90 6.62
C TYR A 133 -13.29 -5.94 6.72
N GLN A 134 -14.04 -5.87 7.79
CA GLN A 134 -15.19 -6.77 8.03
C GLN A 134 -16.46 -5.96 8.20
#